data_96f134cc26769e42d7b4fa0c40f2f4fb
#
_entry.id   96f134cc26769e42d7b4fa0c40f2f4fb
#
_cell.length_a   1.000
_cell.length_b   1.000
_cell.length_c   1.000
_cell.angle_alpha   90.00
_cell.angle_beta   90.00
_cell.angle_gamma   90.00
#
_symmetry.space_group_name_H-M   'P 1'
#
loop_
_entity.id
_entity.type
_entity.pdbx_description
1 polymer ?
#
loop_
_entity_poly.entity_id
_entity_poly.type
_entity_poly.pdbx_seq_one_letter_code
_entity_poly.pdbx_strand_id
1 'polypeptide(L)'
;MERINLETLYSILEVPAEAQEKFKEFNIDIEYITNLFYQDEEKFFELLENEYKEKYLEILYIYINLAIKLYDMYIENGVDLNIYFDTITDIRIWALNCVKEAGVYGLKEIYWLNEHLRMRIYKLGRLQFQKREAAEFMDILRQHNLDQYVKSDYFYFVHIPEGERLSYDLVLDSYQRAVEFYKDDMIFAAESWILSEKMDLLFAPDSNLMKFKNDFIVLSSITDENHIKRYLKEGSALLDKVTQLEQEGIMIGEAFGICLKYIEK
;
A
#
# COMPACT_ATOMS: atom_id res chain seq x y z
N MET A 1 3.67 -29.56 0.89
CA MET A 1 3.36 -28.50 -0.06
C MET A 1 4.63 -28.19 -0.85
N GLU A 2 4.54 -28.00 -2.15
CA GLU A 2 5.72 -27.68 -2.97
C GLU A 2 6.19 -26.27 -2.62
N ARG A 3 7.50 -26.09 -2.43
CA ARG A 3 8.07 -24.79 -2.06
C ARG A 3 8.02 -23.88 -3.28
N ILE A 4 7.60 -22.61 -3.08
CA ILE A 4 7.60 -21.62 -4.15
C ILE A 4 9.03 -21.38 -4.66
N ASN A 5 9.19 -21.12 -5.94
CA ASN A 5 10.47 -20.83 -6.57
C ASN A 5 10.40 -19.54 -7.41
N LEU A 6 11.55 -19.05 -7.88
CA LEU A 6 11.65 -17.84 -8.68
C LEU A 6 10.81 -17.87 -9.96
N GLU A 7 10.77 -19.01 -10.67
CA GLU A 7 10.02 -19.12 -11.92
C GLU A 7 8.51 -18.93 -11.68
N THR A 8 8.01 -19.49 -10.58
CA THR A 8 6.62 -19.29 -10.15
C THR A 8 6.35 -17.82 -9.83
N LEU A 9 7.25 -17.15 -9.11
CA LEU A 9 7.12 -15.72 -8.80
C LEU A 9 7.21 -14.86 -10.06
N TYR A 10 8.11 -15.16 -10.99
CA TYR A 10 8.19 -14.45 -12.26
C TYR A 10 6.89 -14.54 -13.06
N SER A 11 6.25 -15.71 -13.03
CA SER A 11 4.94 -15.88 -13.67
C SER A 11 3.84 -15.09 -12.99
N ILE A 12 3.74 -15.13 -11.64
CA ILE A 12 2.72 -14.42 -10.87
C ILE A 12 2.88 -12.90 -10.99
N LEU A 13 4.11 -12.42 -10.95
CA LEU A 13 4.44 -11.00 -11.03
C LEU A 13 4.53 -10.49 -12.48
N GLU A 14 4.31 -11.36 -13.45
CA GLU A 14 4.42 -11.07 -14.89
C GLU A 14 5.75 -10.37 -15.25
N VAL A 15 6.86 -10.89 -14.69
CA VAL A 15 8.19 -10.33 -14.93
C VAL A 15 8.56 -10.53 -16.41
N PRO A 16 8.93 -9.46 -17.15
CA PRO A 16 9.33 -9.57 -18.54
C PRO A 16 10.52 -10.52 -18.75
N ALA A 17 10.50 -11.30 -19.84
CA ALA A 17 11.56 -12.26 -20.15
C ALA A 17 12.96 -11.60 -20.22
N GLU A 18 13.04 -10.38 -20.76
CA GLU A 18 14.29 -9.62 -20.81
C GLU A 18 14.84 -9.30 -19.40
N ALA A 19 13.98 -9.03 -18.43
CA ALA A 19 14.38 -8.81 -17.05
C ALA A 19 14.85 -10.12 -16.40
N GLN A 20 14.14 -11.24 -16.66
CA GLN A 20 14.54 -12.55 -16.16
C GLN A 20 15.92 -12.98 -16.67
N GLU A 21 16.25 -12.70 -17.95
CA GLU A 21 17.59 -12.99 -18.49
C GLU A 21 18.68 -12.14 -17.78
N LYS A 22 18.42 -10.86 -17.54
CA LYS A 22 19.36 -10.00 -16.80
C LYS A 22 19.56 -10.44 -15.36
N PHE A 23 18.52 -10.96 -14.70
CA PHE A 23 18.67 -11.49 -13.33
C PHE A 23 19.70 -12.61 -13.21
N LYS A 24 19.91 -13.40 -14.26
CA LYS A 24 20.94 -14.47 -14.29
C LYS A 24 22.37 -13.93 -14.28
N GLU A 25 22.56 -12.67 -14.67
CA GLU A 25 23.88 -12.01 -14.73
C GLU A 25 24.24 -11.34 -13.40
N PHE A 26 23.29 -11.20 -12.47
CA PHE A 26 23.52 -10.52 -11.20
C PHE A 26 24.34 -11.36 -10.24
N ASN A 27 25.40 -10.77 -9.71
CA ASN A 27 26.20 -11.34 -8.66
C ASN A 27 25.85 -10.69 -7.31
N ILE A 28 24.66 -11.04 -6.79
CA ILE A 28 24.10 -10.46 -5.56
C ILE A 28 24.04 -11.58 -4.51
N ASP A 29 24.63 -11.34 -3.35
CA ASP A 29 24.55 -12.25 -2.20
C ASP A 29 23.16 -12.15 -1.56
N ILE A 30 22.22 -12.90 -2.11
CA ILE A 30 20.81 -12.91 -1.65
C ILE A 30 20.70 -13.43 -0.21
N GLU A 31 21.54 -14.37 0.20
CA GLU A 31 21.51 -14.89 1.57
C GLU A 31 21.92 -13.80 2.58
N TYR A 32 23.01 -13.11 2.31
CA TYR A 32 23.44 -11.97 3.12
C TYR A 32 22.35 -10.87 3.20
N ILE A 33 21.79 -10.49 2.06
CA ILE A 33 20.75 -9.43 2.00
C ILE A 33 19.49 -9.87 2.73
N THR A 34 19.06 -11.13 2.60
CA THR A 34 17.90 -11.67 3.29
C THR A 34 18.11 -11.65 4.81
N ASN A 35 19.29 -12.06 5.27
CA ASN A 35 19.64 -11.99 6.68
C ASN A 35 19.63 -10.54 7.20
N LEU A 36 20.23 -9.62 6.44
CA LEU A 36 20.22 -8.20 6.78
C LEU A 36 18.80 -7.63 6.85
N PHE A 37 17.97 -7.94 5.86
CA PHE A 37 16.56 -7.53 5.82
C PHE A 37 15.82 -7.88 7.11
N TYR A 38 15.97 -9.09 7.65
CA TYR A 38 15.24 -9.51 8.85
C TYR A 38 15.90 -9.11 10.16
N GLN A 39 17.20 -8.85 10.19
CA GLN A 39 17.94 -8.58 11.42
C GLN A 39 18.18 -7.10 11.70
N ASP A 40 18.34 -6.28 10.65
CA ASP A 40 18.73 -4.86 10.77
C ASP A 40 18.13 -4.06 9.62
N GLU A 41 16.93 -3.52 9.85
CA GLU A 41 16.17 -2.78 8.84
C GLU A 41 16.89 -1.50 8.39
N GLU A 42 17.56 -0.82 9.31
CA GLU A 42 18.31 0.42 9.03
C GLU A 42 19.47 0.15 8.07
N LYS A 43 20.28 -0.86 8.39
CA LYS A 43 21.40 -1.25 7.51
C LYS A 43 20.95 -1.83 6.17
N PHE A 44 19.79 -2.49 6.13
CA PHE A 44 19.23 -2.95 4.87
C PHE A 44 18.92 -1.77 3.94
N PHE A 45 18.31 -0.71 4.44
CA PHE A 45 18.05 0.49 3.65
C PHE A 45 19.32 1.25 3.31
N GLU A 46 20.26 1.37 4.25
CA GLU A 46 21.58 1.95 3.97
C GLU A 46 22.30 1.22 2.81
N LEU A 47 22.24 -0.10 2.79
CA LEU A 47 22.79 -0.91 1.71
C LEU A 47 22.13 -0.58 0.37
N LEU A 48 20.77 -0.55 0.33
CA LEU A 48 20.04 -0.26 -0.90
C LEU A 48 20.33 1.16 -1.41
N GLU A 49 20.40 2.15 -0.54
CA GLU A 49 20.64 3.54 -0.90
C GLU A 49 22.08 3.80 -1.35
N ASN A 50 23.07 3.10 -0.78
CA ASN A 50 24.47 3.32 -1.08
C ASN A 50 24.98 2.45 -2.23
N GLU A 51 24.63 1.16 -2.26
CA GLU A 51 25.18 0.21 -3.24
C GLU A 51 24.24 -0.01 -4.44
N TYR A 52 22.93 0.18 -4.26
CA TYR A 52 21.91 -0.08 -5.28
C TYR A 52 21.17 1.18 -5.73
N LYS A 53 21.65 2.37 -5.39
CA LYS A 53 21.03 3.63 -5.84
C LYS A 53 20.89 3.64 -7.36
N GLU A 54 19.63 3.88 -7.82
CA GLU A 54 19.26 3.88 -9.24
C GLU A 54 19.42 2.53 -9.97
N LYS A 55 19.79 1.47 -9.29
CA LYS A 55 19.86 0.10 -9.83
C LYS A 55 18.50 -0.61 -9.66
N TYR A 56 17.46 -0.01 -10.19
CA TYR A 56 16.07 -0.42 -9.94
C TYR A 56 15.77 -1.89 -10.29
N LEU A 57 16.44 -2.44 -11.31
CA LEU A 57 16.26 -3.84 -11.70
C LEU A 57 16.92 -4.81 -10.70
N GLU A 58 18.07 -4.46 -10.13
CA GLU A 58 18.74 -5.22 -9.08
C GLU A 58 17.92 -5.20 -7.79
N ILE A 59 17.36 -4.04 -7.43
CA ILE A 59 16.43 -3.90 -6.28
C ILE A 59 15.19 -4.78 -6.49
N LEU A 60 14.59 -4.77 -7.68
CA LEU A 60 13.45 -5.64 -7.97
C LEU A 60 13.81 -7.12 -7.78
N TYR A 61 14.97 -7.55 -8.27
CA TYR A 61 15.45 -8.91 -8.09
C TYR A 61 15.62 -9.28 -6.61
N ILE A 62 16.17 -8.37 -5.79
CA ILE A 62 16.28 -8.55 -4.34
C ILE A 62 14.90 -8.77 -3.74
N TYR A 63 13.92 -7.89 -4.04
CA TYR A 63 12.56 -7.97 -3.46
C TYR A 63 11.79 -9.22 -3.88
N ILE A 64 11.97 -9.70 -5.11
CA ILE A 64 11.39 -10.98 -5.57
C ILE A 64 11.99 -12.15 -4.77
N ASN A 65 13.29 -12.12 -4.48
CA ASN A 65 13.94 -13.17 -3.67
C ASN A 65 13.47 -13.11 -2.19
N LEU A 66 13.28 -11.92 -1.62
CA LEU A 66 12.69 -11.77 -0.29
C LEU A 66 11.26 -12.32 -0.23
N ALA A 67 10.49 -12.23 -1.32
CA ALA A 67 9.15 -12.79 -1.39
C ALA A 67 9.13 -14.34 -1.29
N ILE A 68 10.22 -15.04 -1.65
CA ILE A 68 10.33 -16.49 -1.42
C ILE A 68 10.33 -16.78 0.08
N LYS A 69 11.12 -16.03 0.86
CA LYS A 69 11.18 -16.21 2.32
C LYS A 69 9.85 -15.82 2.98
N LEU A 70 9.18 -14.79 2.46
CA LEU A 70 7.86 -14.38 2.92
C LEU A 70 6.83 -15.52 2.76
N TYR A 71 6.89 -16.30 1.66
CA TYR A 71 6.02 -17.46 1.47
C TYR A 71 6.15 -18.48 2.60
N ASP A 72 7.39 -18.82 2.99
CA ASP A 72 7.65 -19.70 4.11
C ASP A 72 7.06 -19.12 5.42
N MET A 73 7.21 -17.81 5.63
CA MET A 73 6.67 -17.13 6.81
C MET A 73 5.13 -17.15 6.87
N TYR A 74 4.43 -17.05 5.73
CA TYR A 74 2.98 -17.19 5.68
C TYR A 74 2.54 -18.58 6.13
N ILE A 75 3.25 -19.63 5.70
CA ILE A 75 2.99 -21.01 6.13
C ILE A 75 3.25 -21.17 7.62
N GLU A 76 4.40 -20.68 8.12
CA GLU A 76 4.80 -20.78 9.52
C GLU A 76 3.81 -20.08 10.45
N ASN A 77 3.22 -18.96 10.01
CA ASN A 77 2.22 -18.19 10.77
C ASN A 77 0.76 -18.64 10.51
N GLY A 78 0.54 -19.67 9.68
CA GLY A 78 -0.80 -20.18 9.37
C GLY A 78 -1.69 -19.19 8.60
N VAL A 79 -1.09 -18.26 7.85
CA VAL A 79 -1.80 -17.31 7.00
C VAL A 79 -2.12 -17.96 5.66
N ASP A 80 -3.34 -17.75 5.16
CA ASP A 80 -3.79 -18.30 3.86
C ASP A 80 -2.88 -17.80 2.73
N LEU A 81 -2.38 -18.73 1.91
CA LEU A 81 -1.51 -18.44 0.78
C LEU A 81 -2.20 -17.62 -0.32
N ASN A 82 -3.53 -17.62 -0.41
CA ASN A 82 -4.22 -16.70 -1.31
C ASN A 82 -3.94 -15.24 -0.91
N ILE A 83 -3.87 -14.93 0.40
CA ILE A 83 -3.50 -13.60 0.89
C ILE A 83 -2.06 -13.27 0.52
N TYR A 84 -1.14 -14.25 0.60
CA TYR A 84 0.23 -14.06 0.14
C TYR A 84 0.28 -13.67 -1.34
N PHE A 85 -0.37 -14.47 -2.21
CA PHE A 85 -0.37 -14.22 -3.66
C PHE A 85 -0.98 -12.85 -3.99
N ASP A 86 -2.08 -12.50 -3.35
CA ASP A 86 -2.71 -11.18 -3.53
C ASP A 86 -1.78 -10.05 -3.07
N THR A 87 -1.13 -10.21 -1.91
CA THR A 87 -0.28 -9.17 -1.30
C THR A 87 0.98 -8.90 -2.13
N ILE A 88 1.67 -9.93 -2.62
CA ILE A 88 2.91 -9.77 -3.40
C ILE A 88 2.69 -9.14 -4.78
N THR A 89 1.45 -9.12 -5.31
CA THR A 89 1.15 -8.45 -6.58
C THR A 89 1.50 -6.96 -6.56
N ASP A 90 1.63 -6.37 -5.39
CA ASP A 90 2.08 -4.97 -5.24
C ASP A 90 3.50 -4.74 -5.80
N ILE A 91 4.38 -5.74 -5.73
CA ILE A 91 5.71 -5.69 -6.37
C ILE A 91 5.58 -5.40 -7.86
N ARG A 92 4.63 -6.08 -8.55
CA ARG A 92 4.37 -5.83 -9.98
C ARG A 92 3.84 -4.43 -10.23
N ILE A 93 2.90 -3.95 -9.41
CA ILE A 93 2.33 -2.61 -9.53
C ILE A 93 3.45 -1.56 -9.48
N TRP A 94 4.32 -1.67 -8.51
CA TRP A 94 5.42 -0.72 -8.33
C TRP A 94 6.55 -0.89 -9.35
N ALA A 95 6.75 -2.09 -9.88
CA ALA A 95 7.66 -2.30 -11.02
C ALA A 95 7.15 -1.58 -12.29
N LEU A 96 5.85 -1.61 -12.55
CA LEU A 96 5.23 -0.86 -13.65
C LEU A 96 5.22 0.65 -13.41
N ASN A 97 5.06 1.09 -12.15
CA ASN A 97 5.18 2.50 -11.80
C ASN A 97 6.62 3.01 -11.96
N CYS A 98 7.63 2.21 -11.68
CA CYS A 98 9.02 2.55 -11.97
C CYS A 98 9.25 2.83 -13.47
N VAL A 99 8.59 2.08 -14.38
CA VAL A 99 8.63 2.40 -15.81
C VAL A 99 8.04 3.78 -16.10
N LYS A 100 6.92 4.14 -15.47
CA LYS A 100 6.28 5.45 -15.66
C LYS A 100 7.14 6.60 -15.12
N GLU A 101 7.78 6.39 -13.97
CA GLU A 101 8.50 7.45 -13.24
C GLU A 101 9.98 7.58 -13.65
N ALA A 102 10.66 6.46 -13.92
CA ALA A 102 12.09 6.40 -14.21
C ALA A 102 12.42 5.92 -15.63
N GLY A 103 11.43 5.51 -16.42
CA GLY A 103 11.62 5.01 -17.79
C GLY A 103 12.24 3.62 -17.88
N VAL A 104 12.42 2.92 -16.75
CA VAL A 104 13.04 1.59 -16.70
C VAL A 104 12.21 0.62 -15.84
N TYR A 105 12.20 -0.65 -16.25
CA TYR A 105 11.57 -1.70 -15.45
C TYR A 105 12.44 -2.04 -14.24
N GLY A 106 11.89 -1.98 -13.04
CA GLY A 106 12.62 -2.20 -11.80
C GLY A 106 11.79 -1.77 -10.60
N LEU A 107 12.42 -1.51 -9.47
CA LEU A 107 11.77 -1.11 -8.24
C LEU A 107 12.39 0.15 -7.64
N LYS A 108 11.57 1.17 -7.41
CA LYS A 108 11.94 2.43 -6.77
C LYS A 108 11.34 2.57 -5.36
N GLU A 109 10.13 2.07 -5.17
CA GLU A 109 9.37 2.18 -3.90
C GLU A 109 9.78 1.08 -2.90
N ILE A 110 10.97 1.24 -2.33
CA ILE A 110 11.57 0.25 -1.42
C ILE A 110 10.90 0.24 -0.04
N TYR A 111 10.57 1.42 0.52
CA TYR A 111 10.00 1.53 1.85
C TYR A 111 8.59 0.96 1.92
N TRP A 112 7.74 1.27 0.94
CA TRP A 112 6.38 0.77 0.87
C TRP A 112 6.32 -0.75 0.78
N LEU A 113 7.11 -1.34 -0.13
CA LEU A 113 7.13 -2.80 -0.30
C LEU A 113 7.80 -3.54 0.85
N ASN A 114 8.68 -2.88 1.61
CA ASN A 114 9.24 -3.43 2.85
C ASN A 114 8.12 -3.81 3.84
N GLU A 115 7.07 -2.99 3.96
CA GLU A 115 5.93 -3.28 4.84
C GLU A 115 5.20 -4.56 4.44
N HIS A 116 5.04 -4.83 3.14
CA HIS A 116 4.45 -6.07 2.62
C HIS A 116 5.32 -7.29 2.93
N LEU A 117 6.63 -7.18 2.67
CA LEU A 117 7.57 -8.28 2.88
C LEU A 117 7.85 -8.59 4.36
N ARG A 118 7.47 -7.70 5.26
CA ARG A 118 7.53 -7.91 6.73
C ARG A 118 6.20 -8.33 7.35
N MET A 119 5.21 -8.68 6.55
CA MET A 119 3.85 -9.04 7.01
C MET A 119 3.17 -7.92 7.83
N ARG A 120 3.50 -6.66 7.56
CA ARG A 120 2.85 -5.51 8.21
C ARG A 120 1.63 -5.02 7.41
N ILE A 121 1.58 -5.35 6.12
CA ILE A 121 0.46 -5.07 5.21
C ILE A 121 -0.04 -6.36 4.59
N TYR A 122 -1.37 -6.52 4.55
CA TYR A 122 -2.05 -7.64 3.88
C TYR A 122 -3.08 -7.11 2.88
N LYS A 123 -3.12 -7.68 1.68
CA LYS A 123 -4.20 -7.42 0.72
C LYS A 123 -5.34 -8.38 1.00
N LEU A 124 -6.48 -7.84 1.42
CA LEU A 124 -7.69 -8.59 1.75
C LEU A 124 -8.84 -8.14 0.83
N GLY A 125 -8.96 -8.80 -0.30
CA GLY A 125 -9.85 -8.38 -1.38
C GLY A 125 -9.29 -7.20 -2.17
N ARG A 126 -10.09 -6.13 -2.35
CA ARG A 126 -9.70 -4.93 -3.12
C ARG A 126 -8.75 -4.00 -2.38
N LEU A 127 -8.75 -4.04 -1.06
CA LEU A 127 -7.99 -3.12 -0.21
C LEU A 127 -6.80 -3.82 0.46
N GLN A 128 -5.86 -3.00 0.91
CA GLN A 128 -4.76 -3.42 1.76
C GLN A 128 -4.94 -2.84 3.15
N PHE A 129 -4.51 -3.59 4.16
CA PHE A 129 -4.66 -3.22 5.56
C PHE A 129 -3.32 -3.30 6.28
N GLN A 130 -2.96 -2.18 6.93
CA GLN A 130 -1.74 -2.05 7.72
C GLN A 130 -2.10 -1.85 9.18
N LYS A 131 -1.58 -2.70 10.05
CA LYS A 131 -1.75 -2.58 11.50
C LYS A 131 -0.78 -1.54 12.04
N ARG A 132 -1.30 -0.48 12.70
CA ARG A 132 -0.50 0.58 13.36
C ARG A 132 -0.97 0.78 14.79
N GLU A 133 -0.07 1.21 15.68
CA GLU A 133 -0.40 1.42 17.09
C GLU A 133 -1.38 2.60 17.26
N ALA A 134 -2.48 2.34 17.98
CA ALA A 134 -3.50 3.37 18.26
C ALA A 134 -2.93 4.55 19.06
N ALA A 135 -1.90 4.30 19.87
CA ALA A 135 -1.24 5.32 20.67
C ALA A 135 -0.74 6.52 19.86
N GLU A 136 -0.34 6.30 18.60
CA GLU A 136 0.12 7.35 17.69
C GLU A 136 -0.96 8.41 17.39
N PHE A 137 -2.24 8.04 17.50
CA PHE A 137 -3.38 8.85 17.07
C PHE A 137 -4.27 9.32 18.24
N MET A 138 -3.94 8.95 19.48
CA MET A 138 -4.80 9.23 20.64
C MET A 138 -5.01 10.73 20.88
N ASP A 139 -4.01 11.56 20.60
CA ASP A 139 -4.15 13.01 20.85
C ASP A 139 -5.16 13.65 19.89
N ILE A 140 -5.15 13.30 18.61
CA ILE A 140 -6.15 13.80 17.66
C ILE A 140 -7.54 13.25 17.97
N LEU A 141 -7.66 12.02 18.42
CA LEU A 141 -8.95 11.43 18.80
C LEU A 141 -9.56 12.14 20.01
N ARG A 142 -8.75 12.47 21.04
CA ARG A 142 -9.20 13.23 22.20
C ARG A 142 -9.70 14.61 21.82
N GLN A 143 -9.03 15.30 20.89
CA GLN A 143 -9.47 16.61 20.38
C GLN A 143 -10.87 16.56 19.75
N HIS A 144 -11.24 15.41 19.18
CA HIS A 144 -12.54 15.18 18.55
C HIS A 144 -13.54 14.39 19.43
N ASN A 145 -13.19 14.08 20.69
CA ASN A 145 -13.98 13.25 21.62
C ASN A 145 -14.31 11.86 21.08
N LEU A 146 -13.35 11.24 20.39
CA LEU A 146 -13.49 9.92 19.75
C LEU A 146 -12.63 8.84 20.41
N ASP A 147 -11.78 9.18 21.36
CA ASP A 147 -10.91 8.27 22.12
C ASP A 147 -11.69 7.19 22.88
N GLN A 148 -12.94 7.48 23.27
CA GLN A 148 -13.85 6.52 23.90
C GLN A 148 -14.21 5.30 23.03
N TYR A 149 -14.01 5.37 21.71
CA TYR A 149 -14.27 4.28 20.79
C TYR A 149 -13.07 3.35 20.61
N VAL A 150 -11.89 3.72 21.12
CA VAL A 150 -10.67 2.93 21.01
C VAL A 150 -10.71 1.82 22.04
N LYS A 151 -10.91 0.58 21.59
CA LYS A 151 -10.91 -0.63 22.43
C LYS A 151 -9.73 -1.54 22.16
N SER A 152 -9.07 -1.37 21.00
CA SER A 152 -7.88 -2.10 20.59
C SER A 152 -6.63 -1.23 20.71
N ASP A 153 -5.48 -1.85 20.94
CA ASP A 153 -4.17 -1.20 20.91
C ASP A 153 -3.78 -0.78 19.46
N TYR A 154 -4.58 -1.13 18.46
CA TYR A 154 -4.25 -0.95 17.07
C TYR A 154 -5.36 -0.32 16.25
N PHE A 155 -4.95 0.44 15.24
CA PHE A 155 -5.77 0.85 14.10
C PHE A 155 -5.37 0.07 12.86
N TYR A 156 -6.32 -0.08 11.94
CA TYR A 156 -6.13 -0.78 10.68
C TYR A 156 -6.20 0.22 9.53
N PHE A 157 -5.02 0.67 9.10
CA PHE A 157 -4.91 1.63 8.01
C PHE A 157 -5.28 0.98 6.69
N VAL A 158 -6.16 1.66 5.96
CA VAL A 158 -6.72 1.22 4.69
C VAL A 158 -5.97 1.88 3.55
N HIS A 159 -5.41 1.06 2.67
CA HIS A 159 -4.75 1.51 1.45
C HIS A 159 -5.48 0.95 0.23
N ILE A 160 -5.51 1.74 -0.85
CA ILE A 160 -6.14 1.37 -2.11
C ILE A 160 -5.04 1.13 -3.14
N PRO A 161 -4.64 -0.13 -3.40
CA PRO A 161 -3.62 -0.42 -4.40
C PRO A 161 -4.07 0.01 -5.80
N GLU A 162 -3.12 0.44 -6.63
CA GLU A 162 -3.36 0.82 -8.02
C GLU A 162 -3.80 -0.38 -8.87
N GLY A 163 -4.33 -0.10 -10.06
CA GLY A 163 -4.63 -1.09 -11.09
C GLY A 163 -6.11 -1.39 -11.24
N GLU A 164 -6.77 -1.92 -10.24
CA GLU A 164 -8.18 -2.30 -10.33
C GLU A 164 -9.13 -1.14 -10.00
N ARG A 165 -10.28 -1.10 -10.71
CA ARG A 165 -11.32 -0.10 -10.41
C ARG A 165 -11.85 -0.28 -8.99
N LEU A 166 -11.97 0.81 -8.25
CA LEU A 166 -12.63 0.80 -6.95
C LEU A 166 -14.15 0.69 -7.14
N SER A 167 -14.72 -0.47 -6.79
CA SER A 167 -16.16 -0.65 -6.62
C SER A 167 -16.50 -0.63 -5.14
N TYR A 168 -17.58 0.05 -4.75
CA TYR A 168 -17.95 0.15 -3.33
C TYR A 168 -18.31 -1.21 -2.72
N ASP A 169 -18.90 -2.12 -3.51
CA ASP A 169 -19.19 -3.48 -3.05
C ASP A 169 -17.90 -4.26 -2.73
N LEU A 170 -16.82 -4.07 -3.52
CA LEU A 170 -15.51 -4.65 -3.23
C LEU A 170 -14.83 -4.01 -2.02
N VAL A 171 -15.12 -2.74 -1.73
CA VAL A 171 -14.68 -2.08 -0.49
C VAL A 171 -15.32 -2.74 0.71
N LEU A 172 -16.65 -2.94 0.69
CA LEU A 172 -17.38 -3.60 1.77
C LEU A 172 -16.93 -5.05 1.98
N ASP A 173 -16.73 -5.82 0.90
CA ASP A 173 -16.14 -7.17 0.97
C ASP A 173 -14.76 -7.16 1.62
N SER A 174 -13.91 -6.18 1.28
CA SER A 174 -12.57 -6.06 1.86
C SER A 174 -12.60 -5.75 3.36
N TYR A 175 -13.50 -4.89 3.81
CA TYR A 175 -13.69 -4.64 5.25
C TYR A 175 -14.14 -5.91 5.97
N GLN A 176 -15.09 -6.66 5.40
CA GLN A 176 -15.55 -7.90 5.98
C GLN A 176 -14.42 -8.93 6.11
N ARG A 177 -13.60 -9.09 5.07
CA ARG A 177 -12.41 -9.95 5.10
C ARG A 177 -11.39 -9.53 6.16
N ALA A 178 -11.20 -8.22 6.34
CA ALA A 178 -10.31 -7.71 7.36
C ALA A 178 -10.81 -8.04 8.78
N VAL A 179 -12.10 -7.85 9.05
CA VAL A 179 -12.73 -8.24 10.32
C VAL A 179 -12.56 -9.74 10.60
N GLU A 180 -12.79 -10.58 9.59
CA GLU A 180 -12.62 -12.04 9.72
C GLU A 180 -11.16 -12.47 9.91
N PHE A 181 -10.22 -11.74 9.30
CA PHE A 181 -8.80 -12.03 9.37
C PHE A 181 -8.19 -11.63 10.72
N TYR A 182 -8.41 -10.39 11.15
CA TYR A 182 -7.79 -9.87 12.36
C TYR A 182 -8.52 -10.27 13.64
N LYS A 183 -9.84 -10.44 13.59
CA LYS A 183 -10.70 -10.84 14.74
C LYS A 183 -10.54 -9.93 15.95
N ASP A 184 -10.49 -8.63 15.72
CA ASP A 184 -10.29 -7.58 16.70
C ASP A 184 -11.40 -6.53 16.62
N ASP A 185 -11.57 -5.69 17.63
CA ASP A 185 -12.42 -4.48 17.57
C ASP A 185 -11.76 -3.46 16.65
N MET A 186 -12.27 -3.35 15.42
CA MET A 186 -11.56 -2.67 14.36
C MET A 186 -12.00 -1.21 14.19
N ILE A 187 -11.05 -0.30 14.37
CA ILE A 187 -11.12 1.05 13.81
C ILE A 187 -10.30 1.05 12.55
N PHE A 188 -10.96 1.23 11.39
CA PHE A 188 -10.24 1.50 10.16
C PHE A 188 -9.83 2.97 10.12
N ALA A 189 -8.61 3.24 9.66
CA ALA A 189 -8.10 4.59 9.48
C ALA A 189 -7.57 4.75 8.06
N ALA A 190 -7.49 5.96 7.56
CA ALA A 190 -6.85 6.25 6.29
C ALA A 190 -6.22 7.64 6.30
N GLU A 191 -5.08 7.75 5.63
CA GLU A 191 -4.41 8.98 5.25
C GLU A 191 -4.40 9.04 3.72
N SER A 192 -5.17 9.96 3.14
CA SER A 192 -5.35 9.97 1.69
C SER A 192 -5.92 11.29 1.17
N TRP A 193 -5.57 11.61 -0.07
CA TRP A 193 -6.22 12.67 -0.83
C TRP A 193 -7.74 12.41 -1.04
N ILE A 194 -8.18 11.13 -1.03
CA ILE A 194 -9.60 10.78 -1.13
C ILE A 194 -10.41 11.34 0.04
N LEU A 195 -9.79 11.52 1.21
CA LEU A 195 -10.44 12.08 2.38
C LEU A 195 -10.46 13.62 2.38
N SER A 196 -9.83 14.28 1.41
CA SER A 196 -9.86 15.74 1.30
C SER A 196 -11.29 16.28 1.31
N GLU A 197 -11.52 17.36 2.04
CA GLU A 197 -12.82 18.05 2.06
C GLU A 197 -13.25 18.57 0.68
N LYS A 198 -12.27 18.76 -0.22
CA LYS A 198 -12.47 19.32 -1.57
C LYS A 198 -12.81 18.27 -2.64
N MET A 199 -13.03 17.00 -2.25
CA MET A 199 -13.34 15.92 -3.19
C MET A 199 -14.64 16.12 -3.97
N ASP A 200 -15.61 16.80 -3.40
CA ASP A 200 -16.89 17.16 -4.06
C ASP A 200 -16.72 18.10 -5.24
N LEU A 201 -15.57 18.81 -5.32
CA LEU A 201 -15.21 19.58 -6.51
C LEU A 201 -14.84 18.68 -7.69
N LEU A 202 -14.44 17.43 -7.44
CA LEU A 202 -13.92 16.50 -8.45
C LEU A 202 -14.89 15.40 -8.83
N PHE A 203 -15.67 14.90 -7.88
CA PHE A 203 -16.47 13.68 -8.04
C PHE A 203 -17.93 13.89 -7.66
N ALA A 204 -18.82 13.19 -8.36
CA ALA A 204 -20.24 13.17 -8.01
C ALA A 204 -20.46 12.47 -6.66
N PRO A 205 -21.47 12.90 -5.86
CA PRO A 205 -21.72 12.36 -4.50
C PRO A 205 -21.99 10.86 -4.46
N ASP A 206 -22.49 10.28 -5.55
CA ASP A 206 -22.82 8.86 -5.69
C ASP A 206 -21.66 8.02 -6.27
N SER A 207 -20.51 8.63 -6.58
CA SER A 207 -19.33 7.92 -7.07
C SER A 207 -18.76 6.97 -6.01
N ASN A 208 -18.06 5.92 -6.45
CA ASN A 208 -17.46 4.95 -5.54
C ASN A 208 -16.43 5.58 -4.59
N LEU A 209 -15.66 6.57 -5.07
CA LEU A 209 -14.70 7.30 -4.24
C LEU A 209 -15.39 8.13 -3.17
N MET A 210 -16.50 8.79 -3.50
CA MET A 210 -17.28 9.55 -2.50
C MET A 210 -17.97 8.63 -1.50
N LYS A 211 -18.47 7.46 -1.91
CA LYS A 211 -19.00 6.45 -0.99
C LYS A 211 -17.92 5.96 -0.02
N PHE A 212 -16.71 5.69 -0.51
CA PHE A 212 -15.57 5.34 0.34
C PHE A 212 -15.22 6.46 1.31
N LYS A 213 -15.08 7.71 0.82
CA LYS A 213 -14.84 8.89 1.67
C LYS A 213 -15.86 9.00 2.80
N ASN A 214 -17.14 8.81 2.48
CA ASN A 214 -18.25 8.96 3.42
C ASN A 214 -18.29 7.87 4.52
N ASP A 215 -17.47 6.83 4.43
CA ASP A 215 -17.28 5.88 5.52
C ASP A 215 -16.41 6.45 6.64
N PHE A 216 -15.66 7.52 6.39
CA PHE A 216 -14.70 8.09 7.31
C PHE A 216 -15.18 9.40 7.93
N ILE A 217 -14.91 9.56 9.21
CA ILE A 217 -14.94 10.84 9.93
C ILE A 217 -13.57 11.47 9.71
N VAL A 218 -13.51 12.55 8.95
CA VAL A 218 -12.26 13.30 8.70
C VAL A 218 -11.90 14.11 9.94
N LEU A 219 -10.67 13.97 10.43
CA LEU A 219 -10.22 14.56 11.68
C LEU A 219 -9.21 15.69 11.47
N SER A 220 -8.36 15.59 10.45
CA SER A 220 -7.37 16.63 10.15
C SER A 220 -6.97 16.64 8.69
N SER A 221 -6.56 17.80 8.18
CA SER A 221 -5.77 17.92 6.97
C SER A 221 -4.31 17.56 7.28
N ILE A 222 -3.64 16.83 6.39
CA ILE A 222 -2.23 16.44 6.53
C ILE A 222 -1.35 17.37 5.70
N THR A 223 -1.74 17.61 4.44
CA THR A 223 -1.00 18.44 3.49
C THR A 223 -1.95 19.19 2.57
N ASP A 224 -1.50 20.35 2.08
CA ASP A 224 -2.18 21.14 1.07
C ASP A 224 -1.56 20.94 -0.33
N GLU A 225 -0.75 19.90 -0.55
CA GLU A 225 -0.16 19.57 -1.85
C GLU A 225 -1.09 18.72 -2.71
N ASN A 226 -1.06 18.90 -4.03
CA ASN A 226 -1.89 18.12 -4.97
C ASN A 226 -1.28 16.74 -5.28
N HIS A 227 -1.09 15.89 -4.28
CA HIS A 227 -0.58 14.52 -4.45
C HIS A 227 -1.45 13.65 -5.36
N ILE A 228 -2.74 13.97 -5.50
CA ILE A 228 -3.66 13.30 -6.42
C ILE A 228 -3.11 13.23 -7.86
N LYS A 229 -2.34 14.23 -8.32
CA LYS A 229 -1.80 14.26 -9.70
C LYS A 229 -0.96 13.03 -10.05
N ARG A 230 -0.27 12.44 -9.05
CA ARG A 230 0.53 11.21 -9.22
C ARG A 230 -0.31 10.03 -9.74
N TYR A 231 -1.58 10.01 -9.41
CA TYR A 231 -2.50 8.91 -9.72
C TYR A 231 -3.36 9.18 -10.97
N LEU A 232 -3.26 10.37 -11.55
CA LEU A 232 -4.08 10.76 -12.69
C LEU A 232 -3.36 10.49 -14.01
N LYS A 233 -4.13 9.98 -14.97
CA LYS A 233 -3.61 9.74 -16.32
C LYS A 233 -3.36 11.06 -17.01
N GLU A 234 -2.18 11.18 -17.65
CA GLU A 234 -1.84 12.33 -18.50
C GLU A 234 -2.89 12.56 -19.58
N GLY A 235 -3.29 13.82 -19.79
CA GLY A 235 -4.32 14.20 -20.76
C GLY A 235 -5.75 13.81 -20.34
N SER A 236 -5.98 13.38 -19.11
CA SER A 236 -7.34 13.12 -18.62
C SER A 236 -8.06 14.40 -18.20
N ALA A 237 -9.38 14.45 -18.43
CA ALA A 237 -10.21 15.57 -18.00
C ALA A 237 -10.14 15.83 -16.49
N LEU A 238 -9.85 14.81 -15.70
CA LEU A 238 -9.69 14.95 -14.25
C LEU A 238 -8.38 15.66 -13.90
N LEU A 239 -7.27 15.33 -14.58
CA LEU A 239 -6.00 16.04 -14.43
C LEU A 239 -6.11 17.51 -14.83
N ASP A 240 -6.82 17.80 -15.95
CA ASP A 240 -7.06 19.17 -16.39
C ASP A 240 -7.84 19.95 -15.31
N LYS A 241 -8.89 19.35 -14.75
CA LYS A 241 -9.68 19.95 -13.69
C LYS A 241 -8.87 20.21 -12.40
N VAL A 242 -8.05 19.26 -11.96
CA VAL A 242 -7.15 19.44 -10.80
C VAL A 242 -6.14 20.55 -11.07
N THR A 243 -5.60 20.62 -12.28
CA THR A 243 -4.65 21.66 -12.70
C THR A 243 -5.31 23.04 -12.73
N GLN A 244 -6.56 23.13 -13.19
CA GLN A 244 -7.33 24.38 -13.13
C GLN A 244 -7.56 24.84 -11.67
N LEU A 245 -8.02 23.94 -10.80
CA LEU A 245 -8.22 24.25 -9.37
C LEU A 245 -6.93 24.77 -8.72
N GLU A 246 -5.78 24.14 -9.02
CA GLU A 246 -4.49 24.57 -8.54
C GLU A 246 -4.13 25.99 -9.00
N GLN A 247 -4.41 26.35 -10.26
CA GLN A 247 -4.23 27.71 -10.78
C GLN A 247 -5.13 28.72 -10.06
N GLU A 248 -6.28 28.29 -9.56
CA GLU A 248 -7.22 29.08 -8.75
C GLU A 248 -6.80 29.11 -7.25
N GLY A 249 -5.67 28.49 -6.89
CA GLY A 249 -5.17 28.41 -5.49
C GLY A 249 -5.87 27.33 -4.65
N ILE A 250 -6.59 26.40 -5.28
CA ILE A 250 -7.31 25.34 -4.60
C ILE A 250 -6.51 24.03 -4.72
N MET A 251 -5.94 23.58 -3.60
CA MET A 251 -5.23 22.32 -3.49
C MET A 251 -6.15 21.23 -2.95
N ILE A 252 -6.10 20.04 -3.52
CA ILE A 252 -6.93 18.92 -3.02
C ILE A 252 -6.42 18.45 -1.65
N GLY A 253 -5.12 18.38 -1.46
CA GLY A 253 -4.51 17.99 -0.19
C GLY A 253 -4.80 16.54 0.21
N GLU A 254 -4.26 16.15 1.35
CA GLU A 254 -4.52 14.86 1.99
C GLU A 254 -5.12 15.09 3.38
N ALA A 255 -5.92 14.14 3.84
CA ALA A 255 -6.52 14.19 5.15
C ALA A 255 -6.44 12.83 5.86
N PHE A 256 -6.47 12.88 7.20
CA PHE A 256 -6.60 11.74 8.07
C PHE A 256 -8.05 11.58 8.52
N GLY A 257 -8.54 10.35 8.50
CA GLY A 257 -9.88 10.01 8.98
C GLY A 257 -9.98 8.60 9.52
N ILE A 258 -11.03 8.36 10.32
CA ILE A 258 -11.35 7.06 10.90
C ILE A 258 -12.75 6.59 10.50
N CYS A 259 -12.92 5.28 10.35
CA CYS A 259 -14.20 4.62 10.11
C CYS A 259 -14.59 3.78 11.33
N LEU A 260 -15.74 4.09 11.92
CA LEU A 260 -16.27 3.43 13.14
C LEU A 260 -17.36 2.38 12.84
N LYS A 261 -17.57 2.02 11.58
CA LYS A 261 -18.66 1.10 11.16
C LYS A 261 -18.58 -0.31 11.77
N TYR A 262 -17.36 -0.73 12.12
CA TYR A 262 -17.05 -2.12 12.48
C TYR A 262 -16.65 -2.28 13.95
N ILE A 263 -16.93 -1.27 14.77
CA ILE A 263 -16.82 -1.38 16.23
C ILE A 263 -18.08 -2.09 16.73
N GLU A 264 -17.92 -3.17 17.49
CA GLU A 264 -19.03 -3.78 18.20
C GLU A 264 -19.62 -2.79 19.22
N LYS A 265 -20.95 -2.57 19.14
CA LYS A 265 -21.69 -1.63 19.99
C LYS A 265 -21.93 -2.21 21.38
#